data_38294a37312db8d2dea09f2f926690a5
#
_entry.id   38294a37312db8d2dea09f2f926690a5
#
_cell.length_a   1.000
_cell.length_b   1.000
_cell.length_c   1.000
_cell.angle_alpha   90.00
_cell.angle_beta   90.00
_cell.angle_gamma   90.00
#
_symmetry.space_group_name_H-M   'P 1'
#
loop_
_entity.id
_entity.type
_entity.pdbx_description
1 polymer ?
#
loop_
_entity_poly.entity_id
_entity_poly.type
_entity_poly.pdbx_seq_one_letter_code
_entity_poly.pdbx_strand_id
1 'polypeptide(L)'
;DGNAEYFEIHKASYFDSDTQTISLGNGYACEANFSQEMPEWNLNSKKTREEFTKIAKFWIDRGVDGFRLDACKYFTNKETDGTEFLKWFYDTCKGIKEDVYMVGENWTDDSDIQELYKSGIDSQFAFKFSTSTGTIISNIISQGGMATAKKIMNYDNKMTESNPNAINAMFLSNHDQVRSGNALESQ
;
A
#
# COMPACT_ATOMS: atom_id res chain seq x y z
N ASP A 1 -15.65 23.72 10.18
CA ASP A 1 -16.11 23.07 8.96
C ASP A 1 -16.41 21.60 9.24
N GLY A 2 -17.61 21.11 8.89
CA GLY A 2 -18.05 19.74 9.23
C GLY A 2 -17.27 18.61 8.56
N ASN A 3 -16.28 18.93 7.73
CA ASN A 3 -15.44 17.97 7.00
C ASN A 3 -14.03 17.81 7.59
N ALA A 4 -13.66 18.58 8.62
CA ALA A 4 -12.31 18.50 9.20
C ALA A 4 -11.98 17.10 9.76
N GLU A 5 -12.98 16.36 10.22
CA GLU A 5 -12.82 15.01 10.78
C GLU A 5 -12.38 13.94 9.75
N TYR A 6 -12.47 14.25 8.45
CA TYR A 6 -12.00 13.32 7.41
C TYR A 6 -10.50 13.34 7.21
N PHE A 7 -9.80 14.37 7.68
CA PHE A 7 -8.39 14.61 7.37
C PHE A 7 -7.51 14.59 8.62
N GLU A 8 -6.23 14.30 8.45
CA GLU A 8 -5.19 14.34 9.49
C GLU A 8 -4.81 15.79 9.80
N ILE A 9 -5.69 16.49 10.57
CA ILE A 9 -5.54 17.90 10.93
C ILE A 9 -5.20 18.03 12.42
N HIS A 10 -4.03 18.59 12.70
CA HIS A 10 -3.53 18.84 14.05
C HIS A 10 -2.94 20.24 14.18
N LYS A 11 -2.53 20.63 15.40
CA LYS A 11 -1.65 21.80 15.58
C LYS A 11 -0.35 21.55 14.79
N ALA A 12 0.19 22.59 14.16
CA ALA A 12 1.41 22.48 13.37
C ALA A 12 2.59 21.92 14.18
N SER A 13 2.62 22.16 15.50
CA SER A 13 3.64 21.61 16.41
C SER A 13 3.49 20.11 16.71
N TYR A 14 2.43 19.48 16.28
CA TYR A 14 2.23 18.03 16.40
C TYR A 14 3.12 17.26 15.44
N PHE A 15 3.34 17.80 14.25
CA PHE A 15 4.10 17.14 13.20
C PHE A 15 5.60 17.30 13.41
N ASP A 16 6.37 16.26 13.07
CA ASP A 16 7.82 16.31 13.06
C ASP A 16 8.33 17.16 11.87
N SER A 17 9.57 17.62 11.97
CA SER A 17 10.20 18.46 10.93
C SER A 17 10.23 17.81 9.54
N ASP A 18 10.21 16.48 9.50
CA ASP A 18 10.32 15.68 8.27
C ASP A 18 8.94 15.33 7.67
N THR A 19 7.85 15.61 8.42
CA THR A 19 6.49 15.38 7.92
C THR A 19 6.09 16.50 6.98
N GLN A 20 5.71 16.15 5.76
CA GLN A 20 5.16 17.13 4.81
C GLN A 20 3.75 17.52 5.24
N THR A 21 3.47 18.81 5.27
CA THR A 21 2.18 19.34 5.73
C THR A 21 1.69 20.51 4.89
N ILE A 22 0.35 20.66 4.88
CA ILE A 22 -0.34 21.84 4.34
C ILE A 22 -0.68 22.75 5.49
N SER A 23 -0.22 24.02 5.47
CA SER A 23 -0.63 25.00 6.47
C SER A 23 -2.08 25.42 6.25
N LEU A 24 -2.91 25.28 7.29
CA LEU A 24 -4.32 25.70 7.29
C LEU A 24 -4.54 27.07 7.94
N GLY A 25 -3.47 27.71 8.41
CA GLY A 25 -3.53 28.94 9.19
C GLY A 25 -3.88 28.71 10.68
N ASN A 26 -3.83 29.76 11.48
CA ASN A 26 -4.15 29.74 12.92
C ASN A 26 -3.39 28.67 13.73
N GLY A 27 -2.19 28.28 13.26
CA GLY A 27 -1.34 27.26 13.91
C GLY A 27 -1.77 25.82 13.69
N TYR A 28 -2.64 25.55 12.71
CA TYR A 28 -3.03 24.21 12.29
C TYR A 28 -2.42 23.83 10.95
N ALA A 29 -2.20 22.53 10.78
CA ALA A 29 -1.73 21.94 9.53
C ALA A 29 -2.42 20.59 9.29
N CYS A 30 -2.41 20.16 8.03
CA CYS A 30 -2.85 18.83 7.60
C CYS A 30 -1.65 18.07 7.05
N GLU A 31 -1.52 16.80 7.37
CA GLU A 31 -0.51 15.92 6.75
C GLU A 31 -0.76 15.79 5.24
N ALA A 32 0.33 15.71 4.44
CA ALA A 32 0.26 15.65 2.98
C ALA A 32 1.53 14.99 2.40
N ASN A 33 1.57 13.67 2.39
CA ASN A 33 2.77 12.89 2.05
C ASN A 33 3.24 13.05 0.59
N PHE A 34 2.34 13.37 -0.33
CA PHE A 34 2.65 13.42 -1.77
C PHE A 34 2.71 14.82 -2.34
N SER A 35 1.75 15.66 -2.02
CA SER A 35 1.73 17.05 -2.46
C SER A 35 0.82 17.91 -1.59
N GLN A 36 1.00 19.24 -1.68
CA GLN A 36 0.16 20.19 -0.95
C GLN A 36 -1.32 20.20 -1.38
N GLU A 37 -1.66 19.49 -2.45
CA GLU A 37 -3.02 19.36 -2.98
C GLU A 37 -3.67 18.05 -2.55
N MET A 38 -2.91 17.19 -1.85
CA MET A 38 -3.32 15.85 -1.44
C MET A 38 -3.25 15.68 0.08
N PRO A 39 -4.24 16.23 0.81
CA PRO A 39 -4.30 16.05 2.26
C PRO A 39 -4.56 14.60 2.63
N GLU A 40 -3.90 14.10 3.67
CA GLU A 40 -4.08 12.74 4.15
C GLU A 40 -5.40 12.54 4.88
N TRP A 41 -6.00 11.39 4.67
CA TRP A 41 -7.21 10.97 5.36
C TRP A 41 -6.90 10.57 6.80
N ASN A 42 -7.75 11.00 7.73
CA ASN A 42 -7.75 10.44 9.08
C ASN A 42 -8.38 9.04 9.08
N LEU A 43 -7.53 8.00 9.00
CA LEU A 43 -7.98 6.62 8.91
C LEU A 43 -8.53 6.06 10.24
N ASN A 44 -8.32 6.78 11.36
CA ASN A 44 -8.96 6.49 12.65
C ASN A 44 -10.35 7.11 12.77
N SER A 45 -10.69 8.08 11.92
CA SER A 45 -11.99 8.72 11.98
C SER A 45 -13.10 7.76 11.61
N LYS A 46 -14.10 7.66 12.49
CA LYS A 46 -15.31 6.87 12.22
C LYS A 46 -16.01 7.32 10.94
N LYS A 47 -16.07 8.62 10.68
CA LYS A 47 -16.67 9.17 9.46
C LYS A 47 -15.92 8.74 8.20
N THR A 48 -14.60 8.77 8.25
CA THR A 48 -13.76 8.30 7.14
C THR A 48 -14.01 6.82 6.87
N ARG A 49 -14.02 5.99 7.90
CA ARG A 49 -14.30 4.55 7.77
C ARG A 49 -15.72 4.27 7.25
N GLU A 50 -16.72 5.01 7.71
CA GLU A 50 -18.09 4.92 7.19
C GLU A 50 -18.17 5.29 5.70
N GLU A 51 -17.42 6.30 5.26
CA GLU A 51 -17.39 6.70 3.87
C GLU A 51 -16.67 5.68 2.99
N PHE A 52 -15.52 5.15 3.42
CA PHE A 52 -14.84 4.06 2.71
C PHE A 52 -15.71 2.80 2.60
N THR A 53 -16.49 2.48 3.64
CA THR A 53 -17.48 1.38 3.57
C THR A 53 -18.52 1.61 2.47
N LYS A 54 -19.06 2.83 2.35
CA LYS A 54 -20.03 3.18 1.30
C LYS A 54 -19.40 3.11 -0.09
N ILE A 55 -18.15 3.61 -0.24
CA ILE A 55 -17.42 3.58 -1.50
C ILE A 55 -17.16 2.12 -1.93
N ALA A 56 -16.67 1.29 -1.01
CA ALA A 56 -16.41 -0.12 -1.29
C ALA A 56 -17.72 -0.83 -1.73
N LYS A 57 -18.79 -0.65 -0.95
CA LYS A 57 -20.10 -1.23 -1.29
C LYS A 57 -20.60 -0.75 -2.64
N PHE A 58 -20.50 0.54 -2.94
CA PHE A 58 -20.94 1.11 -4.22
C PHE A 58 -20.27 0.42 -5.41
N TRP A 59 -18.97 0.15 -5.33
CA TRP A 59 -18.24 -0.48 -6.42
C TRP A 59 -18.47 -1.99 -6.48
N ILE A 60 -18.52 -2.68 -5.34
CA ILE A 60 -18.80 -4.11 -5.27
C ILE A 60 -20.19 -4.41 -5.82
N ASP A 61 -21.21 -3.62 -5.48
CA ASP A 61 -22.59 -3.77 -6.00
C ASP A 61 -22.65 -3.56 -7.53
N ARG A 62 -21.63 -2.94 -8.14
CA ARG A 62 -21.50 -2.75 -9.59
C ARG A 62 -20.64 -3.80 -10.29
N GLY A 63 -20.23 -4.82 -9.57
CA GLY A 63 -19.52 -5.96 -10.11
C GLY A 63 -17.98 -5.84 -10.09
N VAL A 64 -17.42 -4.95 -9.28
CA VAL A 64 -15.97 -4.95 -9.03
C VAL A 64 -15.60 -6.20 -8.23
N ASP A 65 -14.55 -6.91 -8.68
CA ASP A 65 -14.06 -8.12 -8.04
C ASP A 65 -12.96 -7.89 -7.01
N GLY A 66 -12.40 -6.68 -6.96
CA GLY A 66 -11.34 -6.38 -6.00
C GLY A 66 -10.87 -4.94 -6.04
N PHE A 67 -9.91 -4.63 -5.18
CA PHE A 67 -9.32 -3.30 -5.06
C PHE A 67 -7.79 -3.37 -5.04
N ARG A 68 -7.18 -2.46 -5.76
CA ARG A 68 -5.78 -2.11 -5.56
C ARG A 68 -5.73 -0.92 -4.61
N LEU A 69 -5.04 -1.09 -3.51
CA LEU A 69 -4.85 -0.06 -2.51
C LEU A 69 -3.54 0.65 -2.75
N ASP A 70 -3.63 1.94 -3.02
CA ASP A 70 -2.48 2.79 -3.31
C ASP A 70 -1.67 3.08 -2.06
N ALA A 71 -0.35 3.04 -2.18
CA ALA A 71 0.60 3.56 -1.21
C ALA A 71 0.35 3.16 0.26
N CYS A 72 0.01 1.89 0.52
CA CYS A 72 -0.40 1.41 1.85
C CYS A 72 0.63 1.65 2.96
N LYS A 73 1.91 1.84 2.63
CA LYS A 73 2.94 2.19 3.63
C LYS A 73 2.63 3.50 4.37
N TYR A 74 1.86 4.39 3.76
CA TYR A 74 1.44 5.67 4.36
C TYR A 74 0.13 5.56 5.15
N PHE A 75 -0.45 4.37 5.29
CA PHE A 75 -1.58 4.17 6.20
C PHE A 75 -1.15 4.22 7.67
N THR A 76 0.13 4.01 7.96
CA THR A 76 0.71 4.16 9.30
C THR A 76 1.20 5.59 9.50
N ASN A 77 0.75 6.22 10.58
CA ASN A 77 1.26 7.50 11.06
C ASN A 77 1.35 7.48 12.61
N LYS A 78 1.50 8.63 13.25
CA LYS A 78 1.62 8.71 14.73
C LYS A 78 0.41 8.16 15.50
N GLU A 79 -0.77 8.21 14.94
CA GLU A 79 -2.03 7.83 15.58
C GLU A 79 -2.68 6.61 14.96
N THR A 80 -2.33 6.28 13.71
CA THR A 80 -2.93 5.20 12.93
C THR A 80 -1.95 4.04 12.80
N ASP A 81 -2.38 2.86 13.23
CA ASP A 81 -1.79 1.59 12.84
C ASP A 81 -2.34 1.18 11.47
N GLY A 82 -1.49 1.26 10.44
CA GLY A 82 -1.87 0.94 9.07
C GLY A 82 -2.26 -0.53 8.90
N THR A 83 -1.69 -1.44 9.68
CA THR A 83 -2.06 -2.86 9.66
C THR A 83 -3.47 -3.07 10.21
N GLU A 84 -3.83 -2.36 11.29
CA GLU A 84 -5.19 -2.38 11.86
C GLU A 84 -6.21 -1.80 10.87
N PHE A 85 -5.90 -0.64 10.28
CA PHE A 85 -6.77 -0.04 9.27
C PHE A 85 -6.97 -0.96 8.06
N LEU A 86 -5.90 -1.53 7.55
CA LEU A 86 -5.94 -2.45 6.41
C LEU A 86 -6.77 -3.70 6.72
N LYS A 87 -6.60 -4.26 7.93
CA LYS A 87 -7.42 -5.39 8.40
C LYS A 87 -8.89 -5.00 8.47
N TRP A 88 -9.21 -3.87 9.08
CA TRP A 88 -10.59 -3.38 9.16
C TRP A 88 -11.22 -3.23 7.77
N PHE A 89 -10.50 -2.62 6.82
CA PHE A 89 -11.01 -2.40 5.47
C PHE A 89 -11.17 -3.71 4.70
N TYR A 90 -10.21 -4.61 4.82
CA TYR A 90 -10.27 -5.95 4.25
C TYR A 90 -11.48 -6.73 4.76
N ASP A 91 -11.66 -6.82 6.07
CA ASP A 91 -12.79 -7.51 6.69
C ASP A 91 -14.13 -6.88 6.30
N THR A 92 -14.19 -5.55 6.20
CA THR A 92 -15.37 -4.82 5.73
C THR A 92 -15.74 -5.23 4.31
N CYS A 93 -14.79 -5.27 3.39
CA CYS A 93 -15.03 -5.65 2.00
C CYS A 93 -15.39 -7.13 1.88
N LYS A 94 -14.71 -8.02 2.60
CA LYS A 94 -15.06 -9.47 2.69
C LYS A 94 -16.46 -9.69 3.25
N GLY A 95 -16.93 -8.85 4.16
CA GLY A 95 -18.30 -8.87 4.68
C GLY A 95 -19.35 -8.44 3.64
N ILE A 96 -18.99 -7.66 2.63
CA ILE A 96 -19.87 -7.27 1.52
C ILE A 96 -19.86 -8.36 0.42
N LYS A 97 -18.68 -8.86 0.06
CA LYS A 97 -18.45 -9.89 -0.95
C LYS A 97 -17.32 -10.80 -0.51
N GLU A 98 -17.61 -12.06 -0.20
CA GLU A 98 -16.65 -13.01 0.39
C GLU A 98 -15.42 -13.25 -0.49
N ASP A 99 -15.59 -13.27 -1.81
CA ASP A 99 -14.54 -13.53 -2.81
C ASP A 99 -13.86 -12.25 -3.33
N VAL A 100 -14.09 -11.07 -2.71
CA VAL A 100 -13.38 -9.84 -3.09
C VAL A 100 -11.86 -10.03 -2.93
N TYR A 101 -11.09 -9.60 -3.92
CA TYR A 101 -9.62 -9.69 -3.88
C TYR A 101 -9.00 -8.32 -3.61
N MET A 102 -7.97 -8.29 -2.75
CA MET A 102 -7.24 -7.06 -2.46
C MET A 102 -5.75 -7.20 -2.66
N VAL A 103 -5.17 -6.21 -3.34
CA VAL A 103 -3.72 -6.07 -3.49
C VAL A 103 -3.25 -4.72 -3.00
N GLY A 104 -2.30 -4.71 -2.07
CA GLY A 104 -1.67 -3.51 -1.53
C GLY A 104 -0.45 -3.10 -2.34
N GLU A 105 -0.32 -1.80 -2.58
CA GLU A 105 0.93 -1.24 -3.06
C GLU A 105 1.79 -0.80 -1.89
N ASN A 106 2.90 -1.53 -1.70
CA ASN A 106 3.90 -1.23 -0.68
C ASN A 106 5.29 -1.25 -1.29
N TRP A 107 5.77 -0.07 -1.65
CA TRP A 107 7.15 0.09 -2.11
C TRP A 107 8.04 0.43 -0.91
N THR A 108 8.38 -0.59 -0.16
CA THR A 108 9.12 -0.53 1.09
C THR A 108 9.92 -1.82 1.29
N ASP A 109 10.53 -2.00 2.47
CA ASP A 109 11.28 -3.19 2.80
C ASP A 109 10.42 -4.40 3.20
N ASP A 110 11.09 -5.58 3.18
CA ASP A 110 10.44 -6.86 3.46
C ASP A 110 9.77 -6.92 4.84
N SER A 111 10.32 -6.21 5.84
CA SER A 111 9.77 -6.20 7.21
C SER A 111 8.43 -5.48 7.28
N ASP A 112 8.31 -4.34 6.63
CA ASP A 112 7.08 -3.58 6.59
C ASP A 112 6.00 -4.32 5.79
N ILE A 113 6.40 -4.98 4.68
CA ILE A 113 5.48 -5.82 3.90
C ILE A 113 4.97 -7.00 4.74
N GLN A 114 5.85 -7.64 5.52
CA GLN A 114 5.43 -8.70 6.46
C GLN A 114 4.44 -8.18 7.51
N GLU A 115 4.68 -7.00 8.07
CA GLU A 115 3.77 -6.38 9.04
C GLU A 115 2.39 -6.16 8.44
N LEU A 116 2.32 -5.59 7.25
CA LEU A 116 1.06 -5.35 6.56
C LEU A 116 0.32 -6.64 6.16
N TYR A 117 1.03 -7.75 5.90
CA TYR A 117 0.39 -9.05 5.67
C TYR A 117 -0.35 -9.60 6.89
N LYS A 118 -0.01 -9.17 8.10
CA LYS A 118 -0.76 -9.55 9.32
C LYS A 118 -2.21 -9.02 9.31
N SER A 119 -2.52 -8.06 8.45
CA SER A 119 -3.90 -7.61 8.21
C SER A 119 -4.80 -8.70 7.61
N GLY A 120 -4.22 -9.73 7.02
CA GLY A 120 -4.94 -10.78 6.28
C GLY A 120 -5.17 -10.47 4.80
N ILE A 121 -4.70 -9.31 4.29
CA ILE A 121 -4.85 -8.94 2.87
C ILE A 121 -4.35 -10.06 1.95
N ASP A 122 -5.05 -10.30 0.84
CA ASP A 122 -4.75 -11.41 -0.06
C ASP A 122 -3.37 -11.27 -0.72
N SER A 123 -2.97 -10.05 -1.09
CA SER A 123 -1.78 -9.83 -1.89
C SER A 123 -1.10 -8.48 -1.63
N GLN A 124 0.21 -8.44 -1.92
CA GLN A 124 0.97 -7.19 -2.03
C GLN A 124 1.90 -7.25 -3.24
N PHE A 125 2.14 -6.10 -3.88
CA PHE A 125 3.07 -6.00 -4.99
C PHE A 125 4.51 -6.24 -4.54
N ALA A 126 5.18 -7.20 -5.17
CA ALA A 126 6.55 -7.58 -4.85
C ALA A 126 7.56 -6.69 -5.61
N PHE A 127 7.67 -5.41 -5.25
CA PHE A 127 8.56 -4.42 -5.88
C PHE A 127 10.02 -4.85 -5.92
N LYS A 128 10.46 -5.66 -4.98
CA LYS A 128 11.80 -6.25 -4.93
C LYS A 128 12.20 -6.98 -6.23
N PHE A 129 11.21 -7.44 -6.99
CA PHE A 129 11.43 -8.20 -8.24
C PHE A 129 11.17 -7.38 -9.50
N SER A 130 10.68 -6.16 -9.37
CA SER A 130 10.35 -5.29 -10.49
C SER A 130 11.57 -4.59 -11.12
N THR A 131 11.39 -3.79 -12.16
CA THR A 131 12.47 -3.27 -13.01
C THR A 131 13.50 -2.43 -12.27
N SER A 132 13.08 -1.50 -11.41
CA SER A 132 13.98 -0.48 -10.85
C SER A 132 15.04 -1.04 -9.89
N THR A 133 14.68 -2.09 -9.16
CA THR A 133 15.56 -2.77 -8.18
C THR A 133 15.69 -4.25 -8.51
N GLY A 134 15.18 -4.62 -9.69
CA GLY A 134 14.63 -5.91 -10.01
C GLY A 134 15.62 -7.04 -10.12
N THR A 135 15.52 -7.92 -9.19
CA THR A 135 16.19 -9.22 -9.23
C THR A 135 15.88 -10.00 -10.51
N ILE A 136 14.64 -9.91 -11.06
CA ILE A 136 14.29 -10.65 -12.28
C ILE A 136 15.04 -10.10 -13.48
N ILE A 137 14.98 -8.79 -13.72
CA ILE A 137 15.66 -8.18 -14.88
C ILE A 137 17.18 -8.36 -14.80
N SER A 138 17.79 -8.08 -13.64
CA SER A 138 19.23 -8.24 -13.45
C SER A 138 19.70 -9.69 -13.64
N ASN A 139 18.89 -10.67 -13.26
CA ASN A 139 19.22 -12.08 -13.43
C ASN A 139 18.92 -12.60 -14.86
N ILE A 140 17.97 -12.01 -15.57
CA ILE A 140 17.81 -12.28 -17.02
C ILE A 140 19.08 -11.85 -17.74
N ILE A 141 19.56 -10.65 -17.49
CA ILE A 141 20.78 -10.09 -18.08
C ILE A 141 22.00 -10.95 -17.74
N SER A 142 22.15 -11.37 -16.49
CA SER A 142 23.29 -12.17 -16.00
C SER A 142 23.10 -13.70 -16.18
N GLN A 143 22.03 -14.15 -16.80
CA GLN A 143 21.66 -15.57 -16.95
C GLN A 143 21.52 -16.33 -15.62
N GLY A 144 21.16 -15.63 -14.56
CA GLY A 144 21.09 -16.13 -13.17
C GLY A 144 19.75 -16.78 -12.78
N GLY A 145 19.09 -17.53 -13.66
CA GLY A 145 17.74 -18.03 -13.44
C GLY A 145 17.53 -18.83 -12.14
N MET A 146 18.48 -19.70 -11.77
CA MET A 146 18.40 -20.49 -10.53
C MET A 146 18.50 -19.59 -9.28
N ALA A 147 19.34 -18.55 -9.33
CA ALA A 147 19.46 -17.58 -8.22
C ALA A 147 18.18 -16.77 -8.04
N THR A 148 17.51 -16.42 -9.15
CA THR A 148 16.20 -15.76 -9.13
C THR A 148 15.15 -16.65 -8.45
N ALA A 149 15.03 -17.91 -8.87
CA ALA A 149 14.07 -18.85 -8.28
C ALA A 149 14.26 -18.98 -6.76
N LYS A 150 15.50 -19.13 -6.30
CA LYS A 150 15.79 -19.18 -4.85
C LYS A 150 15.38 -17.91 -4.11
N LYS A 151 15.61 -16.73 -4.68
CA LYS A 151 15.23 -15.45 -4.06
C LYS A 151 13.71 -15.32 -3.96
N ILE A 152 12.97 -15.72 -5.01
CA ILE A 152 11.51 -15.75 -5.01
C ILE A 152 10.99 -16.70 -3.93
N MET A 153 11.48 -17.92 -3.88
CA MET A 153 11.09 -18.90 -2.85
C MET A 153 11.37 -18.40 -1.43
N ASN A 154 12.52 -17.79 -1.19
CA ASN A 154 12.85 -17.25 0.12
C ASN A 154 11.93 -16.08 0.49
N TYR A 155 11.58 -15.24 -0.47
CA TYR A 155 10.62 -14.16 -0.24
C TYR A 155 9.22 -14.70 0.07
N ASP A 156 8.72 -15.66 -0.71
CA ASP A 156 7.43 -16.30 -0.47
C ASP A 156 7.38 -16.94 0.92
N ASN A 157 8.39 -17.72 1.29
CA ASN A 157 8.47 -18.31 2.62
C ASN A 157 8.42 -17.25 3.73
N LYS A 158 9.15 -16.15 3.55
CA LYS A 158 9.17 -15.06 4.51
C LYS A 158 7.79 -14.38 4.67
N MET A 159 7.09 -14.13 3.58
CA MET A 159 5.77 -13.48 3.62
C MET A 159 4.69 -14.41 4.20
N THR A 160 4.77 -15.70 3.90
CA THR A 160 3.83 -16.71 4.44
C THR A 160 3.97 -16.95 5.94
N GLU A 161 5.07 -16.55 6.57
CA GLU A 161 5.18 -16.53 8.05
C GLU A 161 4.16 -15.56 8.68
N SER A 162 3.86 -14.45 8.01
CA SER A 162 2.90 -13.44 8.51
C SER A 162 1.46 -13.69 8.03
N ASN A 163 1.29 -14.21 6.81
CA ASN A 163 0.01 -14.62 6.26
C ASN A 163 0.19 -15.90 5.44
N PRO A 164 -0.25 -17.07 5.94
CA PRO A 164 -0.11 -18.34 5.22
C PRO A 164 -0.79 -18.39 3.85
N ASN A 165 -1.73 -17.48 3.59
CA ASN A 165 -2.43 -17.35 2.32
C ASN A 165 -1.89 -16.21 1.44
N ALA A 166 -0.76 -15.60 1.81
CA ALA A 166 -0.18 -14.49 1.07
C ALA A 166 0.10 -14.85 -0.39
N ILE A 167 -0.35 -14.00 -1.30
CA ILE A 167 -0.04 -14.06 -2.72
C ILE A 167 0.87 -12.88 -3.07
N ASN A 168 2.14 -13.14 -3.33
CA ASN A 168 3.05 -12.09 -3.72
C ASN A 168 2.86 -11.74 -5.20
N ALA A 169 2.27 -10.57 -5.48
CA ALA A 169 2.00 -10.10 -6.83
C ALA A 169 3.30 -9.70 -7.53
N MET A 170 3.93 -10.68 -8.19
CA MET A 170 5.15 -10.47 -8.98
C MET A 170 4.85 -9.69 -10.24
N PHE A 171 5.68 -8.70 -10.55
CA PHE A 171 5.55 -7.92 -11.78
C PHE A 171 6.92 -7.45 -12.28
N LEU A 172 7.03 -7.11 -13.55
CA LEU A 172 8.28 -6.63 -14.17
C LEU A 172 8.37 -5.10 -14.11
N SER A 173 7.32 -4.41 -14.49
CA SER A 173 7.24 -2.94 -14.42
C SER A 173 5.79 -2.49 -14.31
N ASN A 174 5.59 -1.27 -13.81
CA ASN A 174 4.31 -0.60 -13.75
C ASN A 174 4.44 0.84 -14.30
N HIS A 175 3.42 1.68 -14.07
CA HIS A 175 3.40 3.07 -14.54
C HIS A 175 4.40 3.99 -13.81
N ASP A 176 4.89 3.60 -12.64
CA ASP A 176 5.84 4.35 -11.81
C ASP A 176 7.30 3.95 -12.07
N GLN A 177 7.54 3.01 -12.97
CA GLN A 177 8.87 2.46 -13.24
C GLN A 177 9.22 2.48 -14.72
N VAL A 178 10.54 2.45 -15.00
CA VAL A 178 11.04 2.26 -16.35
C VAL A 178 10.52 0.94 -16.92
N ARG A 179 10.09 0.95 -18.19
CA ARG A 179 9.62 -0.25 -18.88
C ARG A 179 10.71 -1.31 -18.96
N SER A 180 10.31 -2.57 -18.76
CA SER A 180 11.24 -3.70 -18.77
C SER A 180 12.00 -3.82 -20.10
N GLY A 181 11.35 -3.52 -21.24
CA GLY A 181 11.99 -3.47 -22.55
C GLY A 181 13.15 -2.50 -22.58
N ASN A 182 12.94 -1.26 -22.14
CA ASN A 182 13.99 -0.24 -22.09
C ASN A 182 15.16 -0.65 -21.16
N ALA A 183 14.86 -1.31 -20.05
CA ALA A 183 15.89 -1.80 -19.13
C ALA A 183 16.72 -2.92 -19.75
N LEU A 184 16.17 -3.72 -20.65
CA LEU A 184 16.86 -4.78 -21.37
C LEU A 184 17.63 -4.27 -22.61
N GLU A 185 17.10 -3.27 -23.30
CA GLU A 185 17.73 -2.66 -24.49
C GLU A 185 18.97 -1.82 -24.14
N SER A 186 19.05 -1.30 -22.91
CA SER A 186 20.17 -0.47 -22.46
C SER A 186 21.42 -1.24 -22.03
N GLN A 187 21.44 -2.56 -22.23
CA GLN A 187 22.54 -3.47 -21.90
C GLN A 187 23.25 -3.95 -23.18
#